data_311a7b46ee56aa28a91201b3e70948e6
#
_entry.id   311a7b46ee56aa28a91201b3e70948e6
#
_cell.length_a   1.000
_cell.length_b   1.000
_cell.length_c   1.000
_cell.angle_alpha   90.00
_cell.angle_beta   90.00
_cell.angle_gamma   90.00
#
_symmetry.space_group_name_H-M   'P 1'
#
loop_
_entity.id
_entity.type
_entity.pdbx_description
1 polymer ?
#
loop_
_entity_poly.entity_id
_entity_poly.type
_entity_poly.pdbx_seq_one_letter_code
_entity_poly.pdbx_strand_id
1 'polypeptide(L)'
;MISKIDHLGILVDDIETNRELFELLGLSVGTVEHVPAFGVDIAFIRVGESLVELVEPVDRDSEIAADLDATPQSALIHHVAFRVDDIETQLLELRNAGVALVDEKPREGAGGASVAFLDQQAGNGVRVELVERESDPVFS
;
A
#
# COMPACT_ATOMS: atom_id res chain seq x y z
N MET A 1 -7.59 13.25 10.39
CA MET A 1 -8.59 12.26 10.83
C MET A 1 -8.67 11.12 9.84
N ILE A 2 -8.81 9.90 10.32
CA ILE A 2 -8.95 8.73 9.46
C ILE A 2 -10.40 8.65 8.99
N SER A 3 -10.61 8.53 7.68
CA SER A 3 -11.95 8.49 7.09
C SER A 3 -12.40 7.09 6.70
N LYS A 4 -11.46 6.21 6.33
CA LYS A 4 -11.78 4.83 5.94
C LYS A 4 -10.50 4.01 5.80
N ILE A 5 -10.66 2.69 5.64
CA ILE A 5 -9.56 1.86 5.14
C ILE A 5 -9.42 2.20 3.66
N ASP A 6 -8.25 2.72 3.27
CA ASP A 6 -7.98 3.04 1.87
C ASP A 6 -7.78 1.75 1.08
N HIS A 7 -6.87 0.91 1.56
CA HIS A 7 -6.58 -0.34 0.88
C HIS A 7 -5.89 -1.36 1.78
N LEU A 8 -5.91 -2.60 1.31
CA LEU A 8 -5.01 -3.66 1.78
C LEU A 8 -3.95 -3.85 0.72
N GLY A 9 -2.69 -3.83 1.12
CA GLY A 9 -1.57 -4.10 0.22
C GLY A 9 -1.22 -5.59 0.26
N ILE A 10 -1.34 -6.26 -0.88
CA ILE A 10 -0.95 -7.65 -1.05
C ILE A 10 0.30 -7.67 -1.90
N LEU A 11 1.39 -8.12 -1.30
CA LEU A 11 2.67 -8.24 -1.97
C LEU A 11 2.67 -9.56 -2.73
N VAL A 12 3.02 -9.51 -4.01
CA VAL A 12 2.98 -10.67 -4.91
C VAL A 12 4.27 -10.77 -5.71
N ASP A 13 4.62 -11.97 -6.12
CA ASP A 13 5.76 -12.19 -6.99
C ASP A 13 5.45 -11.85 -8.45
N ASP A 14 4.17 -11.95 -8.85
CA ASP A 14 3.73 -11.68 -10.22
C ASP A 14 2.26 -11.27 -10.20
N ILE A 15 1.96 -10.04 -10.64
CA ILE A 15 0.60 -9.51 -10.68
C ILE A 15 -0.29 -10.36 -11.60
N GLU A 16 0.20 -10.72 -12.78
CA GLU A 16 -0.62 -11.41 -13.77
C GLU A 16 -1.10 -12.79 -13.29
N THR A 17 -0.23 -13.53 -12.58
CA THR A 17 -0.60 -14.82 -12.01
C THR A 17 -1.62 -14.66 -10.89
N ASN A 18 -1.47 -13.60 -10.08
CA ASN A 18 -2.31 -13.40 -8.90
C ASN A 18 -3.66 -12.75 -9.23
N ARG A 19 -3.76 -12.00 -10.33
CA ARG A 19 -5.01 -11.34 -10.70
C ARG A 19 -6.13 -12.30 -11.04
N GLU A 20 -5.79 -13.49 -11.53
CA GLU A 20 -6.77 -14.48 -12.00
C GLU A 20 -7.80 -14.84 -10.92
N LEU A 21 -7.35 -15.07 -9.69
CA LEU A 21 -8.24 -15.37 -8.58
C LEU A 21 -9.27 -14.26 -8.36
N PHE A 22 -8.81 -13.01 -8.37
CA PHE A 22 -9.70 -11.87 -8.12
C PHE A 22 -10.72 -11.70 -9.24
N GLU A 23 -10.32 -11.93 -10.48
CA GLU A 23 -11.23 -11.91 -11.63
C GLU A 23 -12.26 -13.02 -11.54
N LEU A 24 -11.87 -14.22 -11.11
CA LEU A 24 -12.79 -15.33 -10.88
C LEU A 24 -13.79 -15.03 -9.75
N LEU A 25 -13.40 -14.21 -8.78
CA LEU A 25 -14.29 -13.76 -7.72
C LEU A 25 -15.28 -12.67 -8.18
N GLY A 26 -15.18 -12.24 -9.43
CA GLY A 26 -16.06 -11.22 -9.99
C GLY A 26 -15.55 -9.79 -9.82
N LEU A 27 -14.29 -9.64 -9.40
CA LEU A 27 -13.66 -8.33 -9.22
C LEU A 27 -12.92 -7.92 -10.50
N SER A 28 -12.79 -6.61 -10.70
CA SER A 28 -12.05 -6.09 -11.86
C SER A 28 -10.68 -5.59 -11.39
N VAL A 29 -9.64 -6.05 -12.06
CA VAL A 29 -8.27 -5.62 -11.80
C VAL A 29 -7.91 -4.52 -12.79
N GLY A 30 -7.49 -3.36 -12.28
CA GLY A 30 -7.12 -2.22 -13.11
C GLY A 30 -5.78 -2.41 -13.81
N THR A 31 -5.38 -1.38 -14.55
CA THR A 31 -4.09 -1.36 -15.22
C THR A 31 -2.95 -1.24 -14.21
N VAL A 32 -1.79 -1.78 -14.59
CA VAL A 32 -0.60 -1.75 -13.74
C VAL A 32 0.06 -0.37 -13.83
N GLU A 33 0.38 0.19 -12.68
CA GLU A 33 1.10 1.45 -12.57
C GLU A 33 2.47 1.20 -11.92
N HIS A 34 3.53 1.79 -12.50
CA HIS A 34 4.86 1.74 -11.91
C HIS A 34 5.03 2.87 -10.88
N VAL A 35 5.51 2.54 -9.68
CA VAL A 35 5.71 3.50 -8.59
C VAL A 35 7.20 3.54 -8.25
N PRO A 36 7.96 4.49 -8.83
CA PRO A 36 9.42 4.51 -8.67
C PRO A 36 9.89 4.71 -7.24
N ALA A 37 9.14 5.46 -6.44
CA ALA A 37 9.53 5.75 -5.05
C ALA A 37 9.70 4.48 -4.22
N PHE A 38 9.00 3.40 -4.59
CA PHE A 38 9.05 2.12 -3.88
C PHE A 38 9.65 0.98 -4.72
N GLY A 39 9.94 1.23 -5.99
CA GLY A 39 10.47 0.20 -6.89
C GLY A 39 9.50 -0.94 -7.13
N VAL A 40 8.21 -0.62 -7.28
CA VAL A 40 7.14 -1.61 -7.42
C VAL A 40 6.22 -1.28 -8.59
N ASP A 41 5.53 -2.30 -9.07
CA ASP A 41 4.35 -2.16 -9.92
C ASP A 41 3.12 -2.45 -9.08
N ILE A 42 2.03 -1.71 -9.29
CA ILE A 42 0.81 -1.84 -8.53
C ILE A 42 -0.39 -1.95 -9.46
N ALA A 43 -1.30 -2.87 -9.14
CA ALA A 43 -2.61 -2.96 -9.77
C ALA A 43 -3.69 -2.79 -8.70
N PHE A 44 -4.67 -1.93 -8.96
CA PHE A 44 -5.77 -1.68 -8.05
C PHE A 44 -6.95 -2.60 -8.33
N ILE A 45 -7.61 -3.03 -7.25
CA ILE A 45 -8.87 -3.77 -7.30
C ILE A 45 -9.84 -3.05 -6.38
N ARG A 46 -10.98 -2.58 -6.92
CA ARG A 46 -11.98 -1.93 -6.09
C ARG A 46 -12.86 -2.98 -5.41
N VAL A 47 -13.02 -2.84 -4.10
CA VAL A 47 -13.91 -3.69 -3.29
C VAL A 47 -14.76 -2.76 -2.42
N GLY A 48 -15.94 -2.40 -2.91
CA GLY A 48 -16.80 -1.44 -2.19
C GLY A 48 -16.13 -0.08 -2.04
N GLU A 49 -16.00 0.40 -0.81
CA GLU A 49 -15.35 1.67 -0.50
C GLU A 49 -13.83 1.56 -0.40
N SER A 50 -13.31 0.34 -0.35
CA SER A 50 -11.89 0.09 -0.16
C SER A 50 -11.26 -0.44 -1.44
N LEU A 51 -9.94 -0.49 -1.43
CA LEU A 51 -9.16 -1.04 -2.54
C LEU A 51 -8.32 -2.20 -2.03
N VAL A 52 -8.00 -3.12 -2.91
CA VAL A 52 -6.91 -4.05 -2.75
C VAL A 52 -5.84 -3.63 -3.74
N GLU A 53 -4.60 -3.54 -3.29
CA GLU A 53 -3.45 -3.28 -4.17
C GLU A 53 -2.64 -4.56 -4.29
N LEU A 54 -2.45 -5.03 -5.53
CA LEU A 54 -1.47 -6.06 -5.81
C LEU A 54 -0.15 -5.35 -6.08
N VAL A 55 0.86 -5.64 -5.27
CA VAL A 55 2.15 -4.94 -5.28
C VAL A 55 3.23 -5.92 -5.68
N GLU A 56 3.84 -5.69 -6.84
CA GLU A 56 4.92 -6.54 -7.36
C GLU A 56 6.24 -5.78 -7.29
N PRO A 57 7.23 -6.26 -6.51
CA PRO A 57 8.56 -5.64 -6.51
C PRO A 57 9.24 -5.81 -7.87
N VAL A 58 9.64 -4.70 -8.47
CA VAL A 58 10.44 -4.73 -9.72
C VAL A 58 11.90 -4.39 -9.43
N ASP A 59 12.16 -3.57 -8.39
CA ASP A 59 13.51 -3.38 -7.87
C ASP A 59 13.77 -4.48 -6.83
N ARG A 60 14.58 -5.47 -7.21
CA ARG A 60 14.82 -6.65 -6.36
C ARG A 60 15.73 -6.36 -5.17
N ASP A 61 16.34 -5.18 -5.12
CA ASP A 61 17.15 -4.73 -3.98
C ASP A 61 16.36 -3.87 -3.01
N SER A 62 15.06 -3.67 -3.24
CA SER A 62 14.20 -2.87 -2.36
C SER A 62 13.85 -3.61 -1.07
N GLU A 63 13.45 -2.84 -0.05
CA GLU A 63 12.97 -3.41 1.21
C GLU A 63 11.71 -4.24 1.01
N ILE A 64 10.84 -3.83 0.09
CA ILE A 64 9.61 -4.56 -0.23
C ILE A 64 9.94 -5.92 -0.86
N ALA A 65 10.94 -5.97 -1.74
CA ALA A 65 11.39 -7.24 -2.30
C ALA A 65 11.92 -8.17 -1.21
N ALA A 66 12.65 -7.63 -0.23
CA ALA A 66 13.15 -8.41 0.90
C ALA A 66 12.00 -8.99 1.74
N ASP A 67 10.91 -8.22 1.92
CA ASP A 67 9.73 -8.70 2.64
C ASP A 67 9.09 -9.89 1.93
N LEU A 68 9.00 -9.85 0.61
CA LEU A 68 8.48 -10.97 -0.18
C LEU A 68 9.42 -12.18 -0.08
N ASP A 69 10.71 -11.97 -0.21
CA ASP A 69 11.70 -13.05 -0.16
C ASP A 69 11.75 -13.73 1.21
N ALA A 70 11.35 -13.04 2.28
CA ALA A 70 11.32 -13.57 3.63
C ALA A 70 10.12 -14.50 3.87
N THR A 71 9.12 -14.52 2.98
CA THR A 71 7.98 -15.43 3.12
C THR A 71 8.20 -16.69 2.28
N PRO A 72 7.74 -17.87 2.76
CA PRO A 72 7.84 -19.10 1.96
C PRO A 72 6.79 -19.15 0.84
N GLN A 73 5.85 -18.23 0.82
CA GLN A 73 4.76 -18.16 -0.16
C GLN A 73 5.09 -17.13 -1.25
N SER A 74 4.35 -17.18 -2.35
CA SER A 74 4.52 -16.22 -3.44
C SER A 74 3.67 -14.96 -3.28
N ALA A 75 2.92 -14.86 -2.19
CA ALA A 75 2.10 -13.67 -1.87
C ALA A 75 1.87 -13.58 -0.37
N LEU A 76 1.70 -12.35 0.13
CA LEU A 76 1.34 -12.11 1.53
C LEU A 76 0.60 -10.78 1.66
N ILE A 77 -0.22 -10.67 2.71
CA ILE A 77 -0.79 -9.38 3.09
C ILE A 77 0.33 -8.59 3.75
N HIS A 78 0.70 -7.47 3.12
CA HIS A 78 1.87 -6.69 3.51
C HIS A 78 1.53 -5.56 4.46
N HIS A 79 0.43 -4.85 4.20
CA HIS A 79 0.05 -3.69 5.01
C HIS A 79 -1.44 -3.38 4.91
N VAL A 80 -1.92 -2.62 5.91
CA VAL A 80 -3.23 -1.98 5.88
C VAL A 80 -3.00 -0.47 5.80
N ALA A 81 -3.72 0.20 4.89
CA ALA A 81 -3.59 1.64 4.69
C ALA A 81 -4.89 2.34 5.08
N PHE A 82 -4.74 3.43 5.81
CA PHE A 82 -5.87 4.26 6.24
C PHE A 82 -5.85 5.59 5.49
N ARG A 83 -7.02 6.00 5.00
CA ARG A 83 -7.19 7.30 4.35
C ARG A 83 -7.25 8.40 5.41
N VAL A 84 -6.44 9.45 5.24
CA VAL A 84 -6.41 10.62 6.11
C VAL A 84 -6.68 11.89 5.29
N ASP A 85 -7.16 12.95 5.97
CA ASP A 85 -7.45 14.23 5.34
C ASP A 85 -6.19 15.04 5.08
N ASP A 86 -5.23 15.00 6.02
CA ASP A 86 -4.01 15.80 5.98
C ASP A 86 -2.88 14.94 6.56
N ILE A 87 -2.12 14.33 5.67
CA ILE A 87 -1.08 13.38 6.06
C ILE A 87 0.06 14.04 6.83
N GLU A 88 0.42 15.27 6.48
CA GLU A 88 1.51 15.96 7.17
C GLU A 88 1.15 16.27 8.62
N THR A 89 -0.07 16.75 8.85
CA THR A 89 -0.58 16.99 10.21
C THR A 89 -0.64 15.68 11.00
N GLN A 90 -1.12 14.61 10.37
CA GLN A 90 -1.24 13.31 11.02
C GLN A 90 0.13 12.77 11.43
N LEU A 91 1.12 12.88 10.56
CA LEU A 91 2.48 12.44 10.87
C LEU A 91 3.09 13.24 12.00
N LEU A 92 2.85 14.55 12.02
CA LEU A 92 3.34 15.42 13.10
C LEU A 92 2.73 15.03 14.46
N GLU A 93 1.43 14.78 14.49
CA GLU A 93 0.75 14.35 15.71
C GLU A 93 1.29 13.01 16.21
N LEU A 94 1.50 12.06 15.32
CA LEU A 94 2.06 10.74 15.66
C LEU A 94 3.47 10.87 16.22
N ARG A 95 4.31 11.68 15.56
CA ARG A 95 5.67 11.91 16.01
C ARG A 95 5.68 12.55 17.39
N ASN A 96 4.83 13.55 17.63
CA ASN A 96 4.72 14.22 18.93
C ASN A 96 4.23 13.27 20.03
N ALA A 97 3.46 12.25 19.65
CA ALA A 97 3.00 11.22 20.58
C ALA A 97 4.03 10.11 20.81
N GLY A 98 5.19 10.19 20.16
CA GLY A 98 6.26 9.20 20.33
C GLY A 98 6.13 7.96 19.46
N VAL A 99 5.27 7.99 18.46
CA VAL A 99 5.11 6.86 17.54
C VAL A 99 6.28 6.82 16.57
N ALA A 100 6.89 5.64 16.41
CA ALA A 100 7.98 5.46 15.47
C ALA A 100 7.46 5.44 14.03
N LEU A 101 8.10 6.23 13.16
CA LEU A 101 7.75 6.36 11.76
C LEU A 101 8.88 5.82 10.87
N VAL A 102 8.51 5.10 9.79
CA VAL A 102 9.45 4.82 8.71
C VAL A 102 9.65 6.09 7.88
N ASP A 103 8.54 6.72 7.50
CA ASP A 103 8.55 7.93 6.69
C ASP A 103 8.14 9.11 7.55
N GLU A 104 9.07 10.03 7.80
CA GLU A 104 8.76 11.26 8.52
C GLU A 104 8.08 12.29 7.63
N LYS A 105 8.25 12.13 6.30
CA LYS A 105 7.60 12.94 5.26
C LYS A 105 6.91 12.03 4.26
N PRO A 106 5.78 12.49 3.70
CA PRO A 106 5.08 11.68 2.70
C PRO A 106 5.93 11.44 1.46
N ARG A 107 5.70 10.27 0.85
CA ARG A 107 6.26 9.91 -0.45
C ARG A 107 5.14 9.76 -1.46
N GLU A 108 5.48 9.84 -2.75
CA GLU A 108 4.53 9.63 -3.83
C GLU A 108 4.20 8.15 -3.96
N GLY A 109 2.92 7.83 -3.88
CA GLY A 109 2.40 6.48 -4.06
C GLY A 109 1.59 6.36 -5.34
N ALA A 110 0.97 5.19 -5.53
CA ALA A 110 0.15 4.91 -6.71
C ALA A 110 -1.10 5.77 -6.74
N GLY A 111 -1.57 6.09 -7.95
CA GLY A 111 -2.79 6.86 -8.15
C GLY A 111 -2.68 8.32 -7.73
N GLY A 112 -1.47 8.87 -7.71
CA GLY A 112 -1.24 10.26 -7.33
C GLY A 112 -1.35 10.53 -5.83
N ALA A 113 -1.31 9.50 -5.01
CA ALA A 113 -1.44 9.63 -3.56
C ALA A 113 -0.16 10.11 -2.90
N SER A 114 -0.31 10.71 -1.72
CA SER A 114 0.79 10.93 -0.78
C SER A 114 0.69 9.86 0.30
N VAL A 115 1.77 9.14 0.55
CA VAL A 115 1.76 7.98 1.46
C VAL A 115 2.90 8.05 2.46
N ALA A 116 2.71 7.42 3.61
CA ALA A 116 3.77 7.29 4.61
C ALA A 116 3.53 6.04 5.45
N PHE A 117 4.61 5.30 5.72
CA PHE A 117 4.54 4.12 6.57
C PHE A 117 4.93 4.44 8.00
N LEU A 118 4.22 3.85 8.95
CA LEU A 118 4.65 3.78 10.33
C LEU A 118 5.65 2.62 10.48
N ASP A 119 6.48 2.68 11.51
CA ASP A 119 7.34 1.55 11.85
C ASP A 119 6.45 0.36 12.24
N GLN A 120 6.82 -0.83 11.79
CA GLN A 120 6.03 -2.03 12.04
C GLN A 120 5.85 -2.30 13.54
N GLN A 121 6.82 -1.92 14.35
CA GLN A 121 6.72 -2.08 15.80
C GLN A 121 5.65 -1.17 16.41
N ALA A 122 5.37 -0.02 15.81
CA ALA A 122 4.30 0.87 16.27
C ALA A 122 2.93 0.18 16.20
N GLY A 123 2.75 -0.73 15.23
CA GLY A 123 1.53 -1.54 15.10
C GLY A 123 1.65 -2.93 15.73
N ASN A 124 2.64 -3.15 16.59
CA ASN A 124 2.89 -4.44 17.26
C ASN A 124 3.02 -5.59 16.26
N GLY A 125 3.67 -5.34 15.13
CA GLY A 125 3.89 -6.30 14.06
C GLY A 125 2.99 -6.06 12.85
N VAL A 126 1.95 -5.24 12.96
CA VAL A 126 1.11 -4.87 11.82
C VAL A 126 1.71 -3.65 11.14
N ARG A 127 1.95 -3.75 9.83
CA ARG A 127 2.47 -2.63 9.05
C ARG A 127 1.32 -1.72 8.63
N VAL A 128 1.36 -0.47 9.09
CA VAL A 128 0.33 0.52 8.86
C VAL A 128 0.84 1.62 7.92
N GLU A 129 0.03 1.98 6.94
CA GLU A 129 0.32 3.07 6.01
C GLU A 129 -0.77 4.14 6.14
N LEU A 130 -0.38 5.40 6.02
CA LEU A 130 -1.31 6.52 5.90
C LEU A 130 -1.33 6.97 4.43
N VAL A 131 -2.53 7.32 3.94
CA VAL A 131 -2.74 7.70 2.54
C VAL A 131 -3.61 8.94 2.46
N GLU A 132 -3.13 9.95 1.75
CA GLU A 132 -3.92 11.11 1.39
C GLU A 132 -4.14 11.11 -0.11
N ARG A 133 -5.40 11.18 -0.54
CA ARG A 133 -5.80 11.26 -1.94
C ARG A 133 -6.82 12.35 -2.13
N GLU A 134 -6.74 13.06 -3.25
CA GLU A 134 -7.79 14.00 -3.63
C GLU A 134 -9.01 13.26 -4.16
N SER A 135 -8.79 12.13 -4.82
CA SER A 135 -9.87 11.29 -5.37
C SER A 135 -9.39 9.83 -5.46
N ASP A 136 -10.34 8.92 -5.61
CA ASP A 136 -10.00 7.51 -5.82
C ASP A 136 -9.29 7.31 -7.17
N PRO A 137 -8.40 6.29 -7.25
CA PRO A 137 -7.74 5.97 -8.52
C PRO A 137 -8.75 5.66 -9.61
N VAL A 138 -8.40 6.05 -10.84
CA VAL A 138 -9.23 5.77 -12.00
C VAL A 138 -8.83 4.40 -12.57
N PHE A 139 -9.81 3.55 -12.80
CA PHE A 139 -9.62 2.24 -13.43
C PHE A 139 -9.91 2.36 -14.92
N SER A 140 -9.01 1.85 -15.74
CA SER A 140 -9.18 1.83 -17.18
C SER A 140 -9.32 0.38 -17.69
#